data_e12dab5a75361688d44c6c7a58f638e0
#
_entry.id   e12dab5a75361688d44c6c7a58f638e0
#
_cell.length_a   1.000
_cell.length_b   1.000
_cell.length_c   1.000
_cell.angle_alpha   90.00
_cell.angle_beta   90.00
_cell.angle_gamma   90.00
#
_symmetry.space_group_name_H-M   'P 1'
#
loop_
_entity.id
_entity.type
_entity.pdbx_description
1 polymer ?
#
loop_
_entity_poly.entity_id
_entity_poly.type
_entity_poly.pdbx_seq_one_letter_code
_entity_poly.pdbx_strand_id
1 'polypeptide(L)'
;EIDKYAIKVAKANYPDTIHLGSVTDISWKDRYLHKHLQPPIDLLVGGSPCQGFSFAGKQLNFDDPRSKLFWEYVRILKQTQPRYFLLENVRMKQESQDVITEALGVEPIAINSNVVSAQNRYRLYWTNIPFNLPEDKGIVLQDILEDGITDRDKAHCIDANYFKGGNLKSYFEKNRRQLVFSKDGLCHIGDADISGFDSVKRVYHPQGKSPTLNTCQGGWRTPKVLKDTTTWRKLTPIECERLQTVPDNYTNHVSNTQRYKMLGNGFTVDVIKSILEPLTEFNMTL
;
A
#
# COMPACT_ATOMS: atom_id res chain seq x y z
N GLU A 1 16.80 -6.63 -5.28
CA GLU A 1 15.54 -6.53 -6.05
C GLU A 1 15.64 -7.26 -7.38
N ILE A 2 14.61 -8.04 -7.73
CA ILE A 2 14.54 -8.82 -8.98
C ILE A 2 13.38 -8.38 -9.89
N ASP A 3 12.42 -7.60 -9.37
CA ASP A 3 11.33 -7.06 -10.18
C ASP A 3 11.87 -5.96 -11.09
N LYS A 4 11.92 -6.25 -12.39
CA LYS A 4 12.44 -5.32 -13.41
C LYS A 4 11.71 -3.96 -13.44
N TYR A 5 10.46 -3.90 -13.01
CA TYR A 5 9.70 -2.65 -12.99
C TYR A 5 10.06 -1.81 -11.75
N ALA A 6 10.26 -2.45 -10.59
CA ALA A 6 10.76 -1.79 -9.39
C ALA A 6 12.18 -1.25 -9.63
N ILE A 7 13.06 -2.05 -10.25
CA ILE A 7 14.41 -1.63 -10.65
C ILE A 7 14.34 -0.42 -11.60
N LYS A 8 13.43 -0.43 -12.58
CA LYS A 8 13.27 0.69 -13.54
C LYS A 8 12.87 1.97 -12.82
N VAL A 9 11.93 1.93 -11.90
CA VAL A 9 11.51 3.10 -11.10
C VAL A 9 12.62 3.57 -10.18
N ALA A 10 13.31 2.64 -9.50
CA ALA A 10 14.44 2.99 -8.63
C ALA A 10 15.56 3.69 -9.40
N LYS A 11 15.95 3.17 -10.57
CA LYS A 11 16.99 3.79 -11.43
C LYS A 11 16.57 5.16 -11.95
N ALA A 12 15.30 5.38 -12.21
CA ALA A 12 14.81 6.68 -12.69
C ALA A 12 14.87 7.77 -11.61
N ASN A 13 14.56 7.39 -10.35
CA ASN A 13 14.57 8.33 -9.23
C ASN A 13 15.94 8.43 -8.53
N TYR A 14 16.70 7.32 -8.52
CA TYR A 14 18.00 7.19 -7.84
C TYR A 14 18.99 6.45 -8.75
N PRO A 15 19.60 7.15 -9.73
CA PRO A 15 20.45 6.53 -10.76
C PRO A 15 21.70 5.86 -10.18
N ASP A 16 22.17 6.32 -9.02
CA ASP A 16 23.36 5.78 -8.36
C ASP A 16 23.11 4.50 -7.55
N THR A 17 21.84 4.05 -7.48
CA THR A 17 21.49 2.82 -6.76
C THR A 17 22.08 1.59 -7.44
N ILE A 18 22.87 0.80 -6.70
CA ILE A 18 23.46 -0.45 -7.19
C ILE A 18 22.48 -1.60 -6.96
N HIS A 19 22.09 -2.26 -8.04
CA HIS A 19 21.18 -3.41 -8.02
C HIS A 19 21.96 -4.72 -8.07
N LEU A 20 21.93 -5.49 -6.99
CA LEU A 20 22.70 -6.74 -6.83
C LEU A 20 21.87 -8.01 -7.17
N GLY A 21 20.63 -7.86 -7.61
CA GLY A 21 19.78 -9.01 -7.98
C GLY A 21 19.07 -9.64 -6.79
N SER A 22 19.03 -10.97 -6.74
CA SER A 22 18.35 -11.72 -5.68
C SER A 22 19.14 -11.67 -4.38
N VAL A 23 18.43 -11.51 -3.27
CA VAL A 23 19.03 -11.60 -1.92
C VAL A 23 19.65 -12.98 -1.65
N THR A 24 19.17 -14.04 -2.32
CA THR A 24 19.72 -15.39 -2.22
C THR A 24 21.08 -15.55 -2.87
N ASP A 25 21.37 -14.71 -3.85
CA ASP A 25 22.62 -14.77 -4.63
C ASP A 25 23.73 -13.92 -4.01
N ILE A 26 23.40 -13.11 -3.00
CA ILE A 26 24.38 -12.27 -2.32
C ILE A 26 25.18 -13.10 -1.32
N SER A 27 26.49 -13.21 -1.55
CA SER A 27 27.44 -13.83 -0.63
C SER A 27 28.38 -12.78 -0.07
N TRP A 28 28.47 -12.69 1.25
CA TRP A 28 29.43 -11.80 1.89
C TRP A 28 30.88 -12.28 1.70
N LYS A 29 31.07 -13.56 1.41
CA LYS A 29 32.38 -14.12 1.08
C LYS A 29 32.91 -13.55 -0.24
N ASP A 30 32.02 -13.15 -1.15
CA ASP A 30 32.32 -12.54 -2.44
C ASP A 30 32.48 -11.01 -2.37
N ARG A 31 32.63 -10.44 -1.16
CA ARG A 31 32.84 -8.99 -0.95
C ARG A 31 33.99 -8.42 -1.77
N TYR A 32 35.00 -9.23 -2.11
CA TYR A 32 36.11 -8.84 -2.98
C TYR A 32 35.69 -8.73 -4.46
N LEU A 33 34.65 -9.45 -4.90
CA LEU A 33 34.12 -9.36 -6.24
C LEU A 33 33.14 -8.15 -6.36
N HIS A 34 32.50 -7.77 -5.27
CA HIS A 34 31.61 -6.62 -5.19
C HIS A 34 32.25 -5.51 -4.37
N LYS A 35 33.21 -4.76 -4.98
CA LYS A 35 33.86 -3.61 -4.33
C LYS A 35 32.93 -2.52 -3.81
N HIS A 36 31.64 -2.64 -4.07
CA HIS A 36 30.56 -1.78 -3.55
C HIS A 36 29.95 -2.28 -2.23
N LEU A 37 30.23 -3.53 -1.81
CA LEU A 37 29.81 -4.09 -0.52
C LEU A 37 30.96 -4.04 0.50
N GLN A 38 31.65 -2.92 0.56
CA GLN A 38 32.73 -2.71 1.53
C GLN A 38 32.13 -2.43 2.92
N PRO A 39 32.56 -3.12 4.00
CA PRO A 39 32.21 -2.73 5.35
C PRO A 39 32.90 -1.40 5.74
N PRO A 40 32.33 -0.70 6.72
CA PRO A 40 31.11 -1.04 7.45
C PRO A 40 29.81 -0.72 6.68
N ILE A 41 28.79 -1.55 6.83
CA ILE A 41 27.42 -1.21 6.43
C ILE A 41 26.76 -0.55 7.62
N ASP A 42 26.26 0.67 7.44
CA ASP A 42 25.66 1.43 8.54
C ASP A 42 24.22 0.98 8.81
N LEU A 43 23.47 0.67 7.77
CA LEU A 43 22.05 0.37 7.87
C LEU A 43 21.65 -0.78 6.92
N LEU A 44 20.92 -1.76 7.46
CA LEU A 44 20.21 -2.81 6.70
C LEU A 44 18.72 -2.61 6.81
N VAL A 45 18.02 -2.35 5.69
CA VAL A 45 16.56 -2.24 5.63
C VAL A 45 15.98 -3.37 4.79
N GLY A 46 14.88 -3.97 5.25
CA GLY A 46 14.20 -5.01 4.50
C GLY A 46 12.73 -5.16 4.83
N GLY A 47 11.99 -5.80 3.90
CA GLY A 47 10.63 -6.25 4.07
C GLY A 47 10.50 -7.63 3.43
N SER A 48 10.52 -8.69 4.24
CA SER A 48 10.37 -10.04 3.70
C SER A 48 8.95 -10.28 3.19
N PRO A 49 8.75 -11.11 2.13
CA PRO A 49 7.42 -11.42 1.63
C PRO A 49 6.48 -11.92 2.71
N CYS A 50 5.33 -11.26 2.85
CA CYS A 50 4.34 -11.55 3.89
C CYS A 50 3.40 -12.72 3.59
N GLN A 51 3.48 -13.31 2.39
CA GLN A 51 2.47 -14.26 1.91
C GLN A 51 2.41 -15.57 2.70
N GLY A 52 3.45 -15.93 3.43
CA GLY A 52 3.47 -17.05 4.38
C GLY A 52 2.98 -16.71 5.79
N PHE A 53 3.03 -15.42 6.18
CA PHE A 53 2.74 -14.95 7.54
C PHE A 53 1.40 -14.22 7.68
N SER A 54 0.85 -13.69 6.59
CA SER A 54 -0.34 -12.82 6.61
C SER A 54 -1.60 -13.55 7.07
N PHE A 55 -2.42 -12.90 7.92
CA PHE A 55 -3.77 -13.36 8.28
C PHE A 55 -4.69 -13.57 7.06
N ALA A 56 -4.47 -12.86 5.97
CA ALA A 56 -5.22 -13.00 4.72
C ALA A 56 -4.67 -14.08 3.79
N GLY A 57 -3.51 -14.67 4.09
CA GLY A 57 -2.86 -15.73 3.33
C GLY A 57 -3.17 -17.13 3.86
N LYS A 58 -2.51 -18.14 3.27
CA LYS A 58 -2.66 -19.56 3.68
C LYS A 58 -1.99 -19.88 5.01
N GLN A 59 -1.35 -18.94 5.68
CA GLN A 59 -0.66 -19.08 6.97
C GLN A 59 0.30 -20.29 7.01
N LEU A 60 1.12 -20.44 5.96
CA LEU A 60 1.99 -21.62 5.77
C LEU A 60 3.29 -21.57 6.61
N ASN A 61 3.38 -20.61 7.55
CA ASN A 61 4.53 -20.42 8.45
C ASN A 61 5.90 -20.39 7.71
N PHE A 62 6.97 -20.81 8.40
CA PHE A 62 8.35 -20.81 7.87
C PHE A 62 8.64 -21.90 6.84
N ASP A 63 7.74 -22.87 6.63
CA ASP A 63 7.87 -23.91 5.61
C ASP A 63 7.54 -23.43 4.19
N ASP A 64 6.85 -22.28 4.05
CA ASP A 64 6.60 -21.66 2.75
C ASP A 64 7.93 -21.14 2.17
N PRO A 65 8.27 -21.48 0.91
CA PRO A 65 9.48 -20.98 0.25
C PRO A 65 9.64 -19.46 0.28
N ARG A 66 8.52 -18.71 0.35
CA ARG A 66 8.52 -17.25 0.42
C ARG A 66 8.87 -16.74 1.82
N SER A 67 8.53 -17.48 2.86
CA SER A 67 8.93 -17.18 4.24
C SER A 67 10.43 -17.41 4.45
N LYS A 68 11.05 -18.30 3.66
CA LYS A 68 12.49 -18.55 3.71
C LYS A 68 13.32 -17.31 3.40
N LEU A 69 12.77 -16.34 2.66
CA LEU A 69 13.45 -15.07 2.39
C LEU A 69 13.65 -14.20 3.65
N PHE A 70 12.89 -14.42 4.72
CA PHE A 70 13.20 -13.83 6.03
C PHE A 70 14.56 -14.30 6.54
N TRP A 71 14.89 -15.59 6.40
CA TRP A 71 16.18 -16.13 6.84
C TRP A 71 17.35 -15.62 6.02
N GLU A 72 17.11 -15.21 4.76
CA GLU A 72 18.11 -14.50 3.96
C GLU A 72 18.43 -13.12 4.53
N TYR A 73 17.40 -12.40 5.00
CA TYR A 73 17.61 -11.15 5.73
C TYR A 73 18.44 -11.37 7.00
N VAL A 74 18.10 -12.38 7.81
CA VAL A 74 18.85 -12.74 9.03
C VAL A 74 20.27 -13.15 8.70
N ARG A 75 20.47 -13.90 7.61
CA ARG A 75 21.82 -14.28 7.15
C ARG A 75 22.66 -13.06 6.82
N ILE A 76 22.12 -12.12 6.06
CA ILE A 76 22.82 -10.88 5.70
C ILE A 76 23.08 -10.04 6.95
N LEU A 77 22.11 -9.88 7.84
CA LEU A 77 22.27 -9.16 9.10
C LEU A 77 23.44 -9.71 9.92
N LYS A 78 23.53 -11.03 10.08
CA LYS A 78 24.62 -11.70 10.80
C LYS A 78 25.98 -11.58 10.09
N GLN A 79 25.99 -11.57 8.77
CA GLN A 79 27.22 -11.48 7.98
C GLN A 79 27.79 -10.06 7.89
N THR A 80 26.90 -9.06 7.80
CA THR A 80 27.29 -7.65 7.61
C THR A 80 27.45 -6.90 8.92
N GLN A 81 26.77 -7.34 9.98
CA GLN A 81 26.77 -6.70 11.30
C GLN A 81 26.59 -5.17 11.20
N PRO A 82 25.52 -4.68 10.56
CA PRO A 82 25.33 -3.25 10.37
C PRO A 82 25.11 -2.57 11.73
N ARG A 83 25.45 -1.30 11.84
CA ARG A 83 25.20 -0.51 13.05
C ARG A 83 23.72 -0.45 13.38
N TYR A 84 22.89 -0.32 12.34
CA TYR A 84 21.44 -0.24 12.45
C TYR A 84 20.74 -1.21 11.50
N PHE A 85 19.58 -1.66 11.90
CA PHE A 85 18.73 -2.45 11.03
C PHE A 85 17.25 -2.10 11.19
N LEU A 86 16.46 -2.38 10.14
CA LEU A 86 15.02 -2.22 10.12
C LEU A 86 14.41 -3.34 9.28
N LEU A 87 13.53 -4.14 9.88
CA LEU A 87 12.70 -5.10 9.18
C LEU A 87 11.23 -4.68 9.31
N GLU A 88 10.51 -4.57 8.19
CA GLU A 88 9.07 -4.36 8.17
C GLU A 88 8.34 -5.63 7.79
N ASN A 89 7.17 -5.88 8.41
CA ASN A 89 6.27 -6.92 7.95
C ASN A 89 4.80 -6.59 8.30
N VAL A 90 3.88 -7.37 7.74
CA VAL A 90 2.45 -7.29 8.03
C VAL A 90 2.12 -7.82 9.41
N ARG A 91 0.92 -7.50 9.92
CA ARG A 91 0.38 -8.15 11.11
C ARG A 91 0.26 -9.67 10.87
N MET A 92 0.76 -10.46 11.82
CA MET A 92 0.82 -11.91 11.78
C MET A 92 0.46 -12.51 13.14
N LYS A 93 0.38 -13.85 13.23
CA LYS A 93 0.17 -14.57 14.49
C LYS A 93 1.34 -14.33 15.44
N GLN A 94 1.06 -14.43 16.76
CA GLN A 94 2.08 -14.23 17.79
C GLN A 94 3.25 -15.19 17.62
N GLU A 95 2.99 -16.47 17.38
CA GLU A 95 4.05 -17.47 17.19
C GLU A 95 5.04 -17.09 16.07
N SER A 96 4.53 -16.45 14.99
CA SER A 96 5.41 -15.97 13.91
C SER A 96 6.17 -14.69 14.28
N GLN A 97 5.57 -13.84 15.11
CA GLN A 97 6.26 -12.65 15.65
C GLN A 97 7.40 -13.08 16.58
N ASP A 98 7.14 -14.08 17.46
CA ASP A 98 8.12 -14.59 18.42
C ASP A 98 9.37 -15.14 17.73
N VAL A 99 9.20 -15.90 16.63
CA VAL A 99 10.34 -16.38 15.83
C VAL A 99 11.16 -15.26 15.23
N ILE A 100 10.52 -14.20 14.72
CA ILE A 100 11.23 -13.04 14.16
C ILE A 100 11.93 -12.28 15.29
N THR A 101 11.27 -12.08 16.41
CA THR A 101 11.80 -11.43 17.62
C THR A 101 13.03 -12.16 18.15
N GLU A 102 12.95 -13.49 18.28
CA GLU A 102 14.08 -14.32 18.72
C GLU A 102 15.27 -14.20 17.74
N ALA A 103 15.01 -14.23 16.43
CA ALA A 103 16.06 -14.17 15.42
C ALA A 103 16.76 -12.80 15.36
N LEU A 104 16.04 -11.70 15.64
CA LEU A 104 16.53 -10.31 15.57
C LEU A 104 16.94 -9.74 16.93
N GLY A 105 16.49 -10.33 18.04
CA GLY A 105 16.81 -9.90 19.40
C GLY A 105 16.12 -8.61 19.84
N VAL A 106 15.07 -8.17 19.15
CA VAL A 106 14.29 -6.96 19.47
C VAL A 106 12.80 -7.21 19.27
N GLU A 107 11.97 -6.59 20.10
CA GLU A 107 10.52 -6.66 19.97
C GLU A 107 10.00 -5.79 18.81
N PRO A 108 8.89 -6.18 18.16
CA PRO A 108 8.29 -5.38 17.10
C PRO A 108 7.55 -4.17 17.65
N ILE A 109 7.68 -3.04 16.99
CA ILE A 109 6.87 -1.85 17.21
C ILE A 109 5.78 -1.82 16.15
N ALA A 110 4.52 -1.73 16.60
CA ALA A 110 3.37 -1.69 15.71
C ALA A 110 3.03 -0.24 15.36
N ILE A 111 2.99 0.08 14.06
CA ILE A 111 2.60 1.42 13.59
C ILE A 111 1.49 1.27 12.56
N ASN A 112 0.41 2.04 12.72
CA ASN A 112 -0.56 2.25 11.67
C ASN A 112 -0.18 3.52 10.90
N SER A 113 0.02 3.44 9.60
CA SER A 113 0.39 4.60 8.79
C SER A 113 -0.67 5.71 8.72
N ASN A 114 -1.86 5.48 9.28
CA ASN A 114 -2.92 6.50 9.35
C ASN A 114 -2.50 7.78 10.11
N VAL A 115 -1.48 7.72 10.94
CA VAL A 115 -0.91 8.89 11.63
C VAL A 115 -0.13 9.82 10.69
N VAL A 116 0.44 9.30 9.61
CA VAL A 116 1.23 10.09 8.64
C VAL A 116 0.65 10.09 7.22
N SER A 117 -0.45 9.35 6.99
CA SER A 117 -1.07 9.16 5.69
C SER A 117 -2.59 9.03 5.81
N ALA A 118 -3.27 9.14 4.69
CA ALA A 118 -4.72 8.93 4.60
C ALA A 118 -5.14 7.46 4.47
N GLN A 119 -4.32 6.48 4.89
CA GLN A 119 -4.69 5.06 4.83
C GLN A 119 -4.47 4.31 6.14
N ASN A 120 -5.34 3.35 6.41
CA ASN A 120 -5.14 2.36 7.46
C ASN A 120 -4.23 1.25 6.96
N ARG A 121 -2.94 1.30 7.33
CA ARG A 121 -1.93 0.31 6.97
C ARG A 121 -1.12 -0.06 8.20
N TYR A 122 -1.58 -1.06 8.91
CA TYR A 122 -0.94 -1.56 10.12
C TYR A 122 0.25 -2.46 9.77
N ARG A 123 1.43 -2.13 10.32
CA ARG A 123 2.69 -2.87 10.10
C ARG A 123 3.45 -3.05 11.41
N LEU A 124 4.30 -4.07 11.41
CA LEU A 124 5.23 -4.39 12.49
C LEU A 124 6.64 -4.04 12.02
N TYR A 125 7.40 -3.40 12.90
CA TYR A 125 8.75 -2.94 12.62
C TYR A 125 9.68 -3.46 13.71
N TRP A 126 10.68 -4.27 13.33
CA TRP A 126 11.76 -4.71 14.19
C TRP A 126 12.99 -3.88 13.87
N THR A 127 13.52 -3.15 14.85
CA THR A 127 14.68 -2.26 14.66
C THR A 127 15.42 -2.03 15.97
N ASN A 128 16.72 -1.78 15.88
CA ASN A 128 17.54 -1.32 16.99
C ASN A 128 17.74 0.21 17.00
N ILE A 129 17.05 0.93 16.10
CA ILE A 129 17.09 2.40 16.06
C ILE A 129 16.17 2.95 17.16
N PRO A 130 16.66 3.77 18.10
CA PRO A 130 15.81 4.44 19.07
C PRO A 130 15.07 5.60 18.39
N PHE A 131 13.74 5.52 18.28
CA PHE A 131 12.92 6.55 17.65
C PHE A 131 11.63 6.80 18.46
N ASN A 132 11.04 7.96 18.27
CA ASN A 132 9.71 8.29 18.79
C ASN A 132 8.64 7.92 17.77
N LEU A 133 7.49 7.45 18.25
CA LEU A 133 6.34 7.20 17.36
C LEU A 133 5.94 8.51 16.65
N PRO A 134 5.63 8.44 15.35
CA PRO A 134 5.19 9.62 14.62
C PRO A 134 3.87 10.17 15.17
N GLU A 135 3.77 11.48 15.24
CA GLU A 135 2.54 12.18 15.59
C GLU A 135 1.50 12.11 14.46
N ASP A 136 0.21 12.19 14.84
CA ASP A 136 -0.87 12.21 13.85
C ASP A 136 -0.90 13.56 13.13
N LYS A 137 -0.64 13.52 11.82
CA LYS A 137 -0.69 14.68 10.91
C LYS A 137 -2.11 15.11 10.52
N GLY A 138 -3.15 14.37 10.94
CA GLY A 138 -4.55 14.66 10.63
C GLY A 138 -4.94 14.53 9.15
N ILE A 139 -4.10 13.93 8.29
CA ILE A 139 -4.35 13.82 6.84
C ILE A 139 -5.54 12.90 6.61
N VAL A 140 -6.59 13.38 5.95
CA VAL A 140 -7.77 12.60 5.60
C VAL A 140 -7.78 12.21 4.12
N LEU A 141 -8.59 11.19 3.78
CA LEU A 141 -8.63 10.66 2.42
C LEU A 141 -9.05 11.71 1.38
N GLN A 142 -9.94 12.63 1.76
CA GLN A 142 -10.37 13.72 0.88
C GLN A 142 -9.21 14.63 0.46
N ASP A 143 -8.19 14.81 1.31
CA ASP A 143 -7.05 15.70 1.05
C ASP A 143 -6.14 15.20 -0.07
N ILE A 144 -6.15 13.89 -0.33
CA ILE A 144 -5.26 13.26 -1.31
C ILE A 144 -5.94 12.99 -2.66
N LEU A 145 -7.26 13.19 -2.75
CA LEU A 145 -7.99 12.93 -3.99
C LEU A 145 -7.69 13.98 -5.06
N GLU A 146 -7.60 13.55 -6.31
CA GLU A 146 -7.54 14.42 -7.48
C GLU A 146 -8.93 14.97 -7.80
N ASP A 147 -9.97 14.15 -7.63
CA ASP A 147 -11.38 14.51 -7.79
C ASP A 147 -12.30 13.56 -7.00
N GLY A 148 -13.59 13.87 -6.95
CA GLY A 148 -14.58 13.02 -6.31
C GLY A 148 -14.72 13.27 -4.79
N ILE A 149 -15.45 12.38 -4.16
CA ILE A 149 -15.70 12.39 -2.71
C ILE A 149 -15.45 11.01 -2.12
N THR A 150 -15.25 10.97 -0.83
CA THR A 150 -15.06 9.73 -0.07
C THR A 150 -16.09 9.60 1.04
N ASP A 151 -16.38 8.36 1.44
CA ASP A 151 -17.30 8.02 2.52
C ASP A 151 -16.59 7.84 3.87
N ARG A 152 -15.27 8.05 3.92
CA ARG A 152 -14.44 7.85 5.11
C ARG A 152 -13.18 8.70 5.11
N ASP A 153 -12.65 8.94 6.31
CA ASP A 153 -11.45 9.77 6.48
C ASP A 153 -10.15 9.04 6.12
N LYS A 154 -10.10 7.74 6.30
CA LYS A 154 -8.89 6.94 6.03
C LYS A 154 -9.21 5.79 5.08
N ALA A 155 -8.46 5.67 4.00
CA ALA A 155 -8.60 4.60 3.01
C ALA A 155 -8.36 3.22 3.63
N HIS A 156 -8.96 2.20 3.03
CA HIS A 156 -8.50 0.83 3.24
C HIS A 156 -7.07 0.67 2.73
N CYS A 157 -6.32 -0.24 3.35
CA CYS A 157 -4.96 -0.56 2.93
C CYS A 157 -4.91 -0.93 1.45
N ILE A 158 -4.11 -0.21 0.66
CA ILE A 158 -3.85 -0.61 -0.73
C ILE A 158 -2.98 -1.86 -0.75
N ASP A 159 -3.36 -2.80 -1.59
CA ASP A 159 -2.63 -4.07 -1.80
C ASP A 159 -2.07 -4.17 -3.22
N ALA A 160 -1.17 -5.12 -3.47
CA ALA A 160 -0.56 -5.34 -4.77
C ALA A 160 -1.57 -5.71 -5.88
N ASN A 161 -2.80 -6.09 -5.52
CA ASN A 161 -3.89 -6.42 -6.45
C ASN A 161 -4.84 -5.24 -6.69
N TYR A 162 -4.53 -4.04 -6.19
CA TYR A 162 -5.40 -2.88 -6.32
C TYR A 162 -5.71 -2.52 -7.80
N PHE A 163 -4.80 -2.85 -8.72
CA PHE A 163 -4.99 -2.68 -10.17
C PHE A 163 -6.25 -3.38 -10.71
N LYS A 164 -6.71 -4.47 -10.07
CA LYS A 164 -7.92 -5.20 -10.47
C LYS A 164 -9.20 -4.40 -10.25
N GLY A 165 -9.10 -3.24 -9.58
CA GLY A 165 -10.24 -2.45 -9.17
C GLY A 165 -11.05 -3.10 -8.04
N GLY A 166 -12.12 -2.44 -7.65
CA GLY A 166 -13.07 -2.93 -6.66
C GLY A 166 -14.45 -3.13 -7.28
N ASN A 167 -15.40 -3.52 -6.44
CA ASN A 167 -16.83 -3.44 -6.68
C ASN A 167 -17.53 -3.08 -5.36
N LEU A 168 -18.70 -2.53 -5.42
CA LEU A 168 -19.46 -2.06 -4.25
C LEU A 168 -19.65 -3.15 -3.20
N LYS A 169 -19.96 -4.39 -3.61
CA LYS A 169 -20.12 -5.52 -2.70
C LYS A 169 -18.86 -5.80 -1.90
N SER A 170 -17.71 -5.92 -2.57
CA SER A 170 -16.43 -6.15 -1.89
C SER A 170 -16.01 -4.95 -1.03
N TYR A 171 -16.36 -3.74 -1.45
CA TYR A 171 -16.04 -2.53 -0.73
C TYR A 171 -16.80 -2.45 0.61
N PHE A 172 -18.11 -2.62 0.59
CA PHE A 172 -18.93 -2.52 1.80
C PHE A 172 -18.88 -3.76 2.70
N GLU A 173 -18.83 -4.97 2.11
CA GLU A 173 -18.86 -6.21 2.90
C GLU A 173 -17.48 -6.67 3.39
N LYS A 174 -16.42 -6.39 2.62
CA LYS A 174 -15.06 -6.94 2.90
C LYS A 174 -14.03 -5.88 3.27
N ASN A 175 -14.43 -4.61 3.32
CA ASN A 175 -13.54 -3.48 3.62
C ASN A 175 -12.25 -3.49 2.78
N ARG A 176 -12.38 -3.71 1.47
CA ARG A 176 -11.24 -3.83 0.55
C ARG A 176 -11.36 -2.89 -0.62
N ARG A 177 -10.19 -2.40 -1.09
CA ARG A 177 -10.06 -1.65 -2.33
C ARG A 177 -10.88 -0.37 -2.33
N GLN A 178 -10.32 0.64 -1.68
CA GLN A 178 -10.92 1.97 -1.58
C GLN A 178 -11.55 2.43 -2.90
N LEU A 179 -12.76 2.95 -2.82
CA LEU A 179 -13.48 3.57 -3.92
C LEU A 179 -13.60 5.08 -3.69
N VAL A 180 -13.65 5.82 -4.78
CA VAL A 180 -13.92 7.25 -4.83
C VAL A 180 -15.22 7.44 -5.58
N PHE A 181 -16.09 8.30 -5.07
CA PHE A 181 -17.44 8.52 -5.57
C PHE A 181 -17.53 9.85 -6.33
N SER A 182 -18.40 9.94 -7.31
CA SER A 182 -18.58 11.15 -8.11
C SER A 182 -19.35 12.23 -7.35
N LYS A 183 -18.95 13.49 -7.52
CA LYS A 183 -19.67 14.65 -6.95
C LYS A 183 -20.88 15.08 -7.74
N ASP A 184 -20.86 14.89 -9.05
CA ASP A 184 -21.77 15.56 -9.98
C ASP A 184 -22.29 14.64 -11.07
N GLY A 185 -23.51 14.93 -11.50
CA GLY A 185 -24.03 14.52 -12.80
C GLY A 185 -25.32 13.73 -12.80
N LEU A 186 -26.05 13.87 -13.89
CA LEU A 186 -26.96 12.87 -14.40
C LEU A 186 -26.16 11.60 -14.62
N CYS A 187 -26.08 10.76 -13.62
CA CYS A 187 -25.33 9.54 -13.73
C CYS A 187 -26.29 8.37 -13.75
N HIS A 188 -26.33 7.71 -14.90
CA HIS A 188 -26.89 6.38 -14.99
C HIS A 188 -25.96 5.44 -14.24
N ILE A 189 -26.38 4.98 -13.08
CA ILE A 189 -25.59 4.17 -12.16
C ILE A 189 -25.91 2.69 -12.24
N GLY A 190 -26.89 2.33 -13.04
CA GLY A 190 -27.31 0.96 -13.27
C GLY A 190 -28.77 0.89 -13.70
N ASP A 191 -29.22 -0.30 -13.96
CA ASP A 191 -30.60 -0.59 -14.34
C ASP A 191 -31.30 -1.34 -13.20
N ALA A 192 -32.54 -0.93 -12.92
CA ALA A 192 -33.38 -1.66 -12.01
C ALA A 192 -33.82 -2.98 -12.66
N ASP A 193 -33.86 -4.06 -11.87
CA ASP A 193 -34.40 -5.35 -12.33
C ASP A 193 -35.91 -5.34 -12.43
N ILE A 194 -36.38 -4.70 -13.50
CA ILE A 194 -37.81 -4.58 -13.83
C ILE A 194 -38.01 -4.82 -15.31
N SER A 195 -39.24 -5.25 -15.69
CA SER A 195 -39.58 -5.38 -17.09
C SER A 195 -39.79 -4.03 -17.77
N GLY A 196 -39.38 -3.86 -19.02
CA GLY A 196 -39.59 -2.66 -19.80
C GLY A 196 -38.42 -2.27 -20.66
N PHE A 197 -38.54 -1.13 -21.35
CA PHE A 197 -37.47 -0.56 -22.17
C PHE A 197 -36.29 -0.04 -21.29
N ASP A 198 -35.07 -0.04 -21.81
CA ASP A 198 -33.88 0.41 -21.09
C ASP A 198 -34.01 1.81 -20.46
N SER A 199 -34.73 2.71 -21.15
CA SER A 199 -35.00 4.06 -20.64
C SER A 199 -35.80 4.11 -19.34
N VAL A 200 -36.65 3.09 -19.04
CA VAL A 200 -37.43 3.02 -17.81
C VAL A 200 -36.72 2.26 -16.69
N LYS A 201 -35.69 1.52 -17.02
CA LYS A 201 -34.85 0.79 -16.04
C LYS A 201 -33.82 1.70 -15.36
N ARG A 202 -33.41 2.79 -16.00
CA ARG A 202 -32.33 3.67 -15.55
C ARG A 202 -32.53 4.20 -14.13
N VAL A 203 -31.54 4.04 -13.30
CA VAL A 203 -31.42 4.56 -11.94
C VAL A 203 -30.40 5.71 -11.94
N TYR A 204 -30.77 6.83 -11.31
CA TYR A 204 -29.98 8.07 -11.31
C TYR A 204 -29.43 8.39 -9.94
N HIS A 205 -28.33 9.12 -9.91
CA HIS A 205 -27.69 9.60 -8.70
C HIS A 205 -28.57 10.63 -7.97
N PRO A 206 -28.72 10.58 -6.62
CA PRO A 206 -29.61 11.49 -5.87
C PRO A 206 -29.18 12.95 -5.93
N GLN A 207 -27.90 13.25 -6.13
CA GLN A 207 -27.38 14.62 -6.26
C GLN A 207 -27.29 15.12 -7.71
N GLY A 208 -27.65 14.28 -8.68
CA GLY A 208 -27.68 14.64 -10.09
C GLY A 208 -28.94 15.38 -10.50
N LYS A 209 -28.93 16.01 -11.69
CA LYS A 209 -30.12 16.61 -12.28
C LYS A 209 -31.15 15.52 -12.64
N SER A 210 -32.41 15.70 -12.31
CA SER A 210 -33.47 14.79 -12.74
C SER A 210 -33.64 14.80 -14.25
N PRO A 211 -33.87 13.64 -14.90
CA PRO A 211 -34.36 13.66 -16.27
C PRO A 211 -35.73 14.34 -16.36
N THR A 212 -36.10 14.75 -17.56
CA THR A 212 -37.41 15.38 -17.80
C THR A 212 -38.52 14.48 -17.25
N LEU A 213 -39.36 15.04 -16.38
CA LEU A 213 -40.53 14.37 -15.89
C LEU A 213 -41.54 14.25 -17.03
N ASN A 214 -41.97 13.05 -17.32
CA ASN A 214 -43.12 12.78 -18.19
C ASN A 214 -44.39 12.62 -17.34
N THR A 215 -45.52 12.35 -17.97
CA THR A 215 -46.83 12.19 -17.29
C THR A 215 -46.87 11.03 -16.29
N CYS A 216 -45.82 10.24 -16.16
CA CYS A 216 -45.63 9.14 -15.18
C CYS A 216 -46.85 8.18 -15.05
N GLN A 217 -47.63 8.02 -16.11
CA GLN A 217 -48.84 7.17 -16.12
C GLN A 217 -48.45 5.69 -16.30
N GLY A 218 -48.18 5.00 -15.21
CA GLY A 218 -47.95 3.55 -15.18
C GLY A 218 -46.63 3.09 -15.85
N GLY A 219 -46.40 1.79 -15.89
CA GLY A 219 -45.30 1.15 -16.61
C GLY A 219 -43.89 1.54 -16.15
N TRP A 220 -43.69 1.81 -14.84
CA TRP A 220 -42.39 2.13 -14.25
C TRP A 220 -41.73 3.41 -14.77
N ARG A 221 -42.47 4.33 -15.37
CA ARG A 221 -41.96 5.55 -16.03
C ARG A 221 -41.49 6.64 -15.08
N THR A 222 -41.66 6.47 -13.78
CA THR A 222 -41.13 7.38 -12.77
C THR A 222 -39.63 7.30 -12.70
N PRO A 223 -38.90 8.44 -12.74
CA PRO A 223 -37.47 8.43 -12.53
C PRO A 223 -37.11 7.72 -11.22
N LYS A 224 -36.15 6.80 -11.29
CA LYS A 224 -35.66 6.07 -10.13
C LYS A 224 -34.38 6.73 -9.65
N VAL A 225 -34.33 7.00 -8.36
CA VAL A 225 -33.19 7.57 -7.69
C VAL A 225 -32.62 6.49 -6.78
N LEU A 226 -31.36 6.24 -6.86
CA LEU A 226 -30.70 5.35 -5.92
C LEU A 226 -30.67 6.03 -4.54
N LYS A 227 -31.09 5.32 -3.52
CA LYS A 227 -31.08 5.82 -2.15
C LYS A 227 -29.66 5.95 -1.61
N ASP A 228 -28.74 5.14 -2.14
CA ASP A 228 -27.32 5.12 -1.82
C ASP A 228 -26.49 4.94 -3.10
N THR A 229 -25.81 5.97 -3.53
CA THR A 229 -24.61 6.02 -4.37
C THR A 229 -24.53 5.09 -5.60
N THR A 230 -24.10 5.38 -6.79
CA THR A 230 -23.05 6.36 -7.10
C THR A 230 -22.26 5.84 -8.27
N THR A 231 -21.86 6.66 -9.17
CA THR A 231 -20.66 6.36 -9.96
C THR A 231 -19.45 6.36 -9.04
N TRP A 232 -18.63 5.35 -9.20
CA TRP A 232 -17.43 5.19 -8.42
C TRP A 232 -16.24 4.85 -9.33
N ARG A 233 -15.05 5.20 -8.88
CA ARG A 233 -13.81 4.78 -9.46
C ARG A 233 -12.87 4.24 -8.39
N LYS A 234 -11.86 3.51 -8.79
CA LYS A 234 -10.72 3.23 -7.92
C LYS A 234 -9.86 4.49 -7.78
N LEU A 235 -9.01 4.51 -6.76
CA LEU A 235 -7.98 5.54 -6.64
C LEU A 235 -7.07 5.54 -7.89
N THR A 236 -6.62 6.70 -8.28
CA THR A 236 -5.60 6.83 -9.34
C THR A 236 -4.22 6.38 -8.85
N PRO A 237 -3.25 6.12 -9.73
CA PRO A 237 -1.88 5.87 -9.30
C PRO A 237 -1.28 7.02 -8.47
N ILE A 238 -1.61 8.28 -8.79
CA ILE A 238 -1.15 9.46 -8.05
C ILE A 238 -1.73 9.47 -6.63
N GLU A 239 -3.03 9.22 -6.48
CA GLU A 239 -3.65 9.10 -5.17
C GLU A 239 -3.04 7.94 -4.34
N CYS A 240 -2.68 6.83 -4.97
CA CYS A 240 -1.96 5.73 -4.32
C CYS A 240 -0.51 6.12 -3.94
N GLU A 241 0.17 6.93 -4.74
CA GLU A 241 1.47 7.51 -4.42
C GLU A 241 1.38 8.40 -3.18
N ARG A 242 0.39 9.29 -3.11
CA ARG A 242 0.11 10.14 -1.94
C ARG A 242 -0.21 9.30 -0.68
N LEU A 243 -0.94 8.18 -0.81
CA LEU A 243 -1.18 7.25 0.30
C LEU A 243 0.10 6.59 0.81
N GLN A 244 1.09 6.36 -0.05
CA GLN A 244 2.40 5.83 0.35
C GLN A 244 3.41 6.92 0.67
N THR A 245 2.95 8.18 0.69
CA THR A 245 3.76 9.38 0.99
C THR A 245 5.01 9.51 0.11
N VAL A 246 4.88 9.12 -1.16
CA VAL A 246 5.87 9.40 -2.20
C VAL A 246 5.39 10.56 -3.09
N PRO A 247 6.28 11.31 -3.75
CA PRO A 247 5.92 12.39 -4.65
C PRO A 247 5.00 11.94 -5.78
N ASP A 248 4.13 12.84 -6.26
CA ASP A 248 3.31 12.60 -7.43
C ASP A 248 4.18 12.19 -8.63
N ASN A 249 3.72 11.19 -9.38
CA ASN A 249 4.43 10.62 -10.54
C ASN A 249 5.74 9.89 -10.22
N TYR A 250 6.05 9.62 -8.96
CA TYR A 250 7.23 8.84 -8.55
C TYR A 250 7.34 7.50 -9.29
N THR A 251 6.21 6.84 -9.54
CA THR A 251 6.16 5.54 -10.23
C THR A 251 5.82 5.64 -11.73
N ASN A 252 5.76 6.85 -12.31
CA ASN A 252 5.31 7.09 -13.71
C ASN A 252 6.30 6.64 -14.79
N HIS A 253 7.14 5.67 -14.50
CA HIS A 253 8.11 5.07 -15.45
C HIS A 253 7.66 3.71 -15.96
N VAL A 254 6.48 3.24 -15.52
CA VAL A 254 5.92 1.93 -15.84
C VAL A 254 4.40 2.00 -16.01
N SER A 255 3.76 0.91 -16.49
CA SER A 255 2.31 0.89 -16.66
C SER A 255 1.55 1.04 -15.33
N ASN A 256 0.32 1.54 -15.38
CA ASN A 256 -0.51 1.71 -14.17
C ASN A 256 -0.68 0.41 -13.37
N THR A 257 -0.78 -0.74 -14.03
CA THR A 257 -0.84 -2.04 -13.34
C THR A 257 0.40 -2.26 -12.46
N GLN A 258 1.59 -1.94 -12.98
CA GLN A 258 2.83 -2.08 -12.23
C GLN A 258 2.97 -1.00 -11.14
N ARG A 259 2.49 0.23 -11.40
CA ARG A 259 2.42 1.29 -10.38
C ARG A 259 1.62 0.82 -9.16
N TYR A 260 0.38 0.35 -9.36
CA TYR A 260 -0.45 -0.18 -8.28
C TYR A 260 0.20 -1.35 -7.54
N LYS A 261 0.83 -2.28 -8.29
CA LYS A 261 1.49 -3.45 -7.69
C LYS A 261 2.61 -3.04 -6.74
N MET A 262 3.50 -2.15 -7.18
CA MET A 262 4.64 -1.73 -6.37
C MET A 262 4.23 -0.83 -5.20
N LEU A 263 3.24 0.06 -5.39
CA LEU A 263 2.70 0.89 -4.31
C LEU A 263 2.01 0.04 -3.22
N GLY A 264 1.29 -1.02 -3.63
CA GLY A 264 0.69 -1.96 -2.68
C GLY A 264 1.72 -2.78 -1.88
N ASN A 265 2.87 -3.08 -2.48
CA ASN A 265 3.97 -3.81 -1.83
C ASN A 265 4.93 -2.89 -1.06
N GLY A 266 5.02 -1.62 -1.41
CA GLY A 266 5.97 -0.67 -0.86
C GLY A 266 5.67 -0.24 0.58
N PHE A 267 6.63 0.41 1.20
CA PHE A 267 6.48 1.06 2.50
C PHE A 267 5.63 2.34 2.39
N THR A 268 5.00 2.75 3.50
CA THR A 268 4.60 4.15 3.67
C THR A 268 5.85 4.92 4.09
N VAL A 269 6.37 5.76 3.18
CA VAL A 269 7.73 6.33 3.30
C VAL A 269 7.86 7.23 4.53
N ASP A 270 6.85 8.01 4.88
CA ASP A 270 6.90 8.88 6.07
C ASP A 270 6.99 8.08 7.38
N VAL A 271 6.49 6.85 7.44
CA VAL A 271 6.74 5.97 8.61
C VAL A 271 8.22 5.59 8.68
N ILE A 272 8.81 5.16 7.55
CA ILE A 272 10.24 4.82 7.49
C ILE A 272 11.08 6.06 7.83
N LYS A 273 10.73 7.23 7.29
CA LYS A 273 11.41 8.50 7.59
C LYS A 273 11.42 8.77 9.09
N SER A 274 10.27 8.64 9.78
CA SER A 274 10.19 8.86 11.23
C SER A 274 11.06 7.88 12.03
N ILE A 275 11.15 6.60 11.58
CA ILE A 275 12.02 5.62 12.22
C ILE A 275 13.51 5.96 12.01
N LEU A 276 13.88 6.48 10.84
CA LEU A 276 15.26 6.79 10.49
C LEU A 276 15.70 8.22 10.90
N GLU A 277 14.77 9.08 11.30
CA GLU A 277 15.04 10.49 11.65
C GLU A 277 16.19 10.68 12.67
N PRO A 278 16.29 9.86 13.75
CA PRO A 278 17.39 10.00 14.71
C PRO A 278 18.77 9.78 14.08
N LEU A 279 18.87 9.01 12.98
CA LEU A 279 20.15 8.76 12.32
C LEU A 279 20.70 10.00 11.59
N THR A 280 19.84 10.93 11.22
CA THR A 280 20.25 12.19 10.56
C THR A 280 20.82 13.17 11.58
N GLU A 281 20.34 13.16 12.82
CA GLU A 281 20.83 14.01 13.90
C GLU A 281 22.22 13.58 14.39
N PHE A 282 22.50 12.27 14.42
CA PHE A 282 23.82 11.75 14.81
C PHE A 282 24.94 12.10 13.81
N ASN A 283 24.62 12.31 12.54
CA ASN A 283 25.63 12.72 11.52
C ASN A 283 25.93 14.22 11.53
N MET A 284 25.16 15.05 12.25
CA MET A 284 25.43 16.49 12.38
C MET A 284 26.33 16.83 13.58
N THR A 285 26.74 15.83 14.35
CA THR A 285 27.53 15.99 15.60
C THR A 285 28.95 15.39 15.46
N LEU A 286 29.38 15.01 14.28
CA LEU A 286 30.74 14.60 13.92
C LEU A 286 31.32 15.58 12.89
#